data_829808e9fea25b49a46a76297eab68a6
#
_entry.id   829808e9fea25b49a46a76297eab68a6
#
_cell.length_a   1.000
_cell.length_b   1.000
_cell.length_c   1.000
_cell.angle_alpha   90.00
_cell.angle_beta   90.00
_cell.angle_gamma   90.00
#
_symmetry.space_group_name_H-M   'P 1'
#
loop_
_entity.id
_entity.type
_entity.pdbx_description
1 polymer ?
#
loop_
_entity_poly.entity_id
_entity_poly.type
_entity_poly.pdbx_seq_one_letter_code
_entity_poly.pdbx_strand_id
1 'polypeptide(L)'
;LKNSYKILFIYLCFSFISLSQDSLIWQEKASFLIDSADIWTVDALGNIYITKKEVIHKYDSVGILKFSQSQKSIGRLTSLQSINTMKLIVFSEEQQLFCFLDNTLTPYETCVDLIDHSIGNATKIAISSQPNKFWVYDQLNSRLHLLSLIQTEQAQEVENLKGMLNSIQISNMIEQNGFLYLTDTLQGVFVLDMYGSLVNSIKKSTVFGIQVDFENIYLLEAENITIIDLETNQEMKIECPIKDVIEFRKNSQYYYFRTNTEIKKYKLLFNK
;
A
#
# COMPACT_ATOMS: atom_id res chain seq x y z
N LEU A 1 -37.76 2.63 78.94
CA LEU A 1 -37.57 3.32 77.68
C LEU A 1 -36.58 2.51 76.86
N LYS A 2 -37.10 1.74 75.90
CA LYS A 2 -36.33 0.94 74.97
C LYS A 2 -36.24 1.69 73.59
N ASN A 3 -35.09 2.21 73.24
CA ASN A 3 -34.86 2.76 71.94
C ASN A 3 -34.40 1.64 70.95
N SER A 4 -35.25 1.33 70.00
CA SER A 4 -34.93 0.43 68.88
C SER A 4 -34.40 1.24 67.70
N TYR A 5 -33.12 1.13 67.38
CA TYR A 5 -32.55 1.67 66.16
C TYR A 5 -32.78 0.66 65.00
N LYS A 6 -33.62 1.05 64.09
CA LYS A 6 -33.74 0.30 62.78
C LYS A 6 -32.61 0.73 61.92
N ILE A 7 -31.65 -0.17 61.67
CA ILE A 7 -30.59 -0.01 60.63
C ILE A 7 -31.21 -0.32 59.31
N LEU A 8 -31.34 0.70 58.47
CA LEU A 8 -31.78 0.60 57.11
C LEU A 8 -30.58 0.21 56.22
N PHE A 9 -30.51 -1.05 55.78
CA PHE A 9 -29.50 -1.52 54.82
C PHE A 9 -29.91 -1.10 53.40
N ILE A 10 -29.29 -0.05 52.88
CA ILE A 10 -29.47 0.34 51.49
C ILE A 10 -28.55 -0.56 50.64
N TYR A 11 -29.12 -1.54 49.96
CA TYR A 11 -28.45 -2.31 48.92
C TYR A 11 -28.25 -1.42 47.70
N LEU A 12 -27.03 -0.88 47.52
CA LEU A 12 -26.64 -0.23 46.28
C LEU A 12 -26.36 -1.33 45.24
N CYS A 13 -27.35 -1.62 44.38
CA CYS A 13 -27.14 -2.42 43.20
C CYS A 13 -26.28 -1.66 42.22
N PHE A 14 -24.96 -1.88 42.25
CA PHE A 14 -24.08 -1.53 41.17
C PHE A 14 -24.39 -2.46 40.00
N SER A 15 -25.23 -2.00 39.05
CA SER A 15 -25.33 -2.62 37.74
C SER A 15 -24.01 -2.36 37.01
N PHE A 16 -23.16 -3.37 36.98
CA PHE A 16 -22.03 -3.39 36.04
C PHE A 16 -22.62 -3.39 34.62
N ILE A 17 -22.65 -2.22 33.99
CA ILE A 17 -22.84 -2.13 32.54
C ILE A 17 -21.56 -2.73 31.96
N SER A 18 -21.64 -3.99 31.57
CA SER A 18 -20.65 -4.64 30.72
C SER A 18 -20.67 -3.87 29.39
N LEU A 19 -19.82 -2.87 29.22
CA LEU A 19 -19.53 -2.31 27.91
C LEU A 19 -18.92 -3.46 27.12
N SER A 20 -19.73 -4.07 26.25
CA SER A 20 -19.24 -4.96 25.21
C SER A 20 -18.23 -4.15 24.41
N GLN A 21 -16.97 -4.40 24.64
CA GLN A 21 -15.90 -3.81 23.84
C GLN A 21 -15.99 -4.48 22.49
N ASP A 22 -16.47 -3.77 21.46
CA ASP A 22 -16.48 -4.25 20.08
C ASP A 22 -15.05 -4.68 19.76
N SER A 23 -14.82 -5.99 19.70
CA SER A 23 -13.50 -6.53 19.42
C SER A 23 -13.38 -6.78 17.92
N LEU A 24 -12.32 -6.23 17.33
CA LEU A 24 -11.93 -6.54 15.95
C LEU A 24 -11.26 -7.91 15.92
N ILE A 25 -11.74 -8.79 15.04
CA ILE A 25 -11.22 -10.15 14.91
C ILE A 25 -10.75 -10.37 13.47
N TRP A 26 -9.51 -10.87 13.35
CA TRP A 26 -8.98 -11.32 12.09
C TRP A 26 -9.41 -12.76 11.79
N GLN A 27 -9.98 -12.97 10.60
CA GLN A 27 -10.31 -14.30 10.10
C GLN A 27 -9.42 -14.63 8.90
N GLU A 28 -8.53 -15.62 9.07
CA GLU A 28 -7.70 -16.13 7.97
C GLU A 28 -8.57 -16.79 6.89
N LYS A 29 -8.28 -16.53 5.62
CA LYS A 29 -9.00 -17.01 4.45
C LYS A 29 -8.14 -17.84 3.50
N ALA A 30 -6.87 -17.55 3.40
CA ALA A 30 -5.92 -18.28 2.55
C ALA A 30 -4.48 -17.99 2.95
N SER A 31 -3.56 -18.88 2.56
CA SER A 31 -2.11 -18.70 2.67
C SER A 31 -1.45 -19.10 1.34
N PHE A 32 -0.40 -18.36 0.95
CA PHE A 32 0.37 -18.55 -0.27
C PHE A 32 1.85 -18.56 0.06
N LEU A 33 2.58 -19.59 -0.36
CA LEU A 33 4.03 -19.65 -0.17
C LEU A 33 4.74 -18.69 -1.16
N ILE A 34 5.67 -17.92 -0.65
CA ILE A 34 6.47 -16.94 -1.39
C ILE A 34 7.92 -16.98 -0.93
N ASP A 35 8.84 -16.58 -1.80
CA ASP A 35 10.24 -16.33 -1.45
C ASP A 35 10.41 -14.88 -0.98
N SER A 36 11.35 -14.63 -0.08
CA SER A 36 11.66 -13.29 0.45
C SER A 36 12.11 -12.29 -0.64
N ALA A 37 12.72 -12.79 -1.71
CA ALA A 37 13.19 -11.97 -2.84
C ALA A 37 12.08 -11.60 -3.84
N ASP A 38 10.91 -12.23 -3.74
CA ASP A 38 9.83 -12.02 -4.68
C ASP A 38 9.14 -10.68 -4.43
N ILE A 39 8.67 -10.04 -5.48
CA ILE A 39 7.73 -8.92 -5.41
C ILE A 39 6.32 -9.42 -5.71
N TRP A 40 5.32 -8.72 -5.22
CA TRP A 40 3.94 -9.14 -5.33
C TRP A 40 2.96 -7.99 -5.33
N THR A 41 1.76 -8.25 -5.84
CA THR A 41 0.61 -7.33 -5.73
C THR A 41 -0.70 -8.10 -5.72
N VAL A 42 -1.79 -7.39 -5.43
CA VAL A 42 -3.16 -7.91 -5.43
C VAL A 42 -4.04 -6.97 -6.23
N ASP A 43 -4.94 -7.51 -7.05
CA ASP A 43 -5.94 -6.72 -7.73
C ASP A 43 -7.26 -6.60 -6.94
N ALA A 44 -8.18 -5.80 -7.47
CA ALA A 44 -9.47 -5.56 -6.83
C ALA A 44 -10.35 -6.82 -6.69
N LEU A 45 -10.17 -7.85 -7.55
CA LEU A 45 -10.86 -9.15 -7.46
C LEU A 45 -10.17 -10.10 -6.47
N GLY A 46 -8.99 -9.72 -5.94
CA GLY A 46 -8.20 -10.54 -5.03
C GLY A 46 -7.34 -11.57 -5.73
N ASN A 47 -7.09 -11.43 -7.04
CA ASN A 47 -6.04 -12.20 -7.69
C ASN A 47 -4.69 -11.74 -7.18
N ILE A 48 -3.79 -12.69 -6.93
CA ILE A 48 -2.46 -12.43 -6.42
C ILE A 48 -1.45 -12.66 -7.52
N TYR A 49 -0.56 -11.70 -7.69
CA TYR A 49 0.53 -11.74 -8.65
C TYR A 49 1.85 -11.78 -7.88
N ILE A 50 2.67 -12.78 -8.16
CA ILE A 50 3.95 -13.03 -7.47
C ILE A 50 5.03 -13.23 -8.52
N THR A 51 6.16 -12.53 -8.39
CA THR A 51 7.34 -12.83 -9.21
C THR A 51 8.15 -13.93 -8.54
N LYS A 52 8.60 -14.89 -9.36
CA LYS A 52 9.63 -15.85 -8.94
C LYS A 52 10.75 -15.76 -9.96
N LYS A 53 11.87 -15.16 -9.56
CA LYS A 53 12.96 -14.78 -10.47
C LYS A 53 12.41 -13.81 -11.54
N GLU A 54 12.43 -14.25 -12.82
CA GLU A 54 11.97 -13.47 -13.97
C GLU A 54 10.56 -13.87 -14.45
N VAL A 55 9.86 -14.74 -13.69
CA VAL A 55 8.53 -15.23 -14.06
C VAL A 55 7.49 -14.62 -13.13
N ILE A 56 6.44 -14.05 -13.70
CA ILE A 56 5.27 -13.63 -12.95
C ILE A 56 4.25 -14.76 -12.96
N HIS A 57 3.74 -15.09 -11.80
CA HIS A 57 2.66 -16.04 -11.58
C HIS A 57 1.40 -15.30 -11.12
N LYS A 58 0.28 -15.57 -11.77
CA LYS A 58 -1.04 -15.08 -11.34
C LYS A 58 -1.83 -16.22 -10.72
N TYR A 59 -2.24 -16.02 -9.49
CA TYR A 59 -3.16 -16.90 -8.77
C TYR A 59 -4.52 -16.20 -8.64
N ASP A 60 -5.60 -16.96 -8.71
CA ASP A 60 -6.91 -16.41 -8.38
C ASP A 60 -7.09 -16.19 -6.88
N SER A 61 -8.24 -15.63 -6.50
CA SER A 61 -8.55 -15.27 -5.10
C SER A 61 -8.64 -16.46 -4.13
N VAL A 62 -8.65 -17.70 -4.65
CA VAL A 62 -8.62 -18.96 -3.88
C VAL A 62 -7.30 -19.71 -3.97
N GLY A 63 -6.31 -19.16 -4.69
CA GLY A 63 -4.94 -19.71 -4.75
C GLY A 63 -4.66 -20.63 -5.91
N ILE A 64 -5.55 -20.73 -6.91
CA ILE A 64 -5.32 -21.54 -8.11
C ILE A 64 -4.49 -20.75 -9.10
N LEU A 65 -3.36 -21.32 -9.54
CA LEU A 65 -2.51 -20.74 -10.58
C LEU A 65 -3.30 -20.66 -11.90
N LYS A 66 -3.37 -19.46 -12.48
CA LYS A 66 -4.06 -19.17 -13.75
C LYS A 66 -3.11 -18.93 -14.90
N PHE A 67 -2.08 -18.11 -14.67
CA PHE A 67 -1.11 -17.75 -15.70
C PHE A 67 0.30 -17.73 -15.14
N SER A 68 1.27 -18.00 -15.99
CA SER A 68 2.69 -17.85 -15.71
C SER A 68 3.39 -17.36 -16.97
N GLN A 69 4.08 -16.22 -16.89
CA GLN A 69 4.78 -15.63 -18.01
C GLN A 69 6.17 -15.14 -17.60
N SER A 70 7.15 -15.46 -18.44
CA SER A 70 8.51 -14.95 -18.27
C SER A 70 8.61 -13.51 -18.80
N GLN A 71 9.26 -12.65 -18.03
CA GLN A 71 9.49 -11.24 -18.36
C GLN A 71 10.99 -10.94 -18.54
N LYS A 72 11.75 -11.90 -19.09
CA LYS A 72 13.21 -11.76 -19.27
C LYS A 72 13.63 -10.52 -20.06
N SER A 73 12.81 -10.10 -21.03
CA SER A 73 13.08 -8.90 -21.85
C SER A 73 13.01 -7.58 -21.05
N ILE A 74 12.34 -7.57 -19.89
CA ILE A 74 12.22 -6.39 -19.03
C ILE A 74 13.35 -6.36 -17.99
N GLY A 75 14.03 -7.48 -17.77
CA GLY A 75 15.06 -7.62 -16.74
C GLY A 75 14.49 -7.87 -15.34
N ARG A 76 15.31 -7.57 -14.32
CA ARG A 76 14.90 -7.76 -12.92
C ARG A 76 13.81 -6.75 -12.53
N LEU A 77 12.65 -7.25 -12.21
CA LEU A 77 11.54 -6.42 -11.73
C LEU A 77 11.78 -5.96 -10.28
N THR A 78 11.53 -4.67 -10.05
CA THR A 78 11.60 -4.04 -8.72
C THR A 78 10.25 -3.53 -8.23
N SER A 79 9.26 -3.38 -9.14
CA SER A 79 7.88 -3.05 -8.79
C SER A 79 6.89 -3.79 -9.67
N LEU A 80 5.77 -4.15 -9.06
CA LEU A 80 4.62 -4.78 -9.71
C LEU A 80 3.37 -4.18 -9.10
N GLN A 81 2.54 -3.51 -9.89
CA GLN A 81 1.33 -2.84 -9.42
C GLN A 81 0.14 -3.22 -10.29
N SER A 82 -1.02 -3.42 -9.67
CA SER A 82 -2.28 -3.60 -10.38
C SER A 82 -2.91 -2.24 -10.65
N ILE A 83 -3.10 -1.89 -11.92
CA ILE A 83 -3.86 -0.70 -12.32
C ILE A 83 -5.34 -0.96 -12.13
N ASN A 84 -5.78 -2.13 -12.59
CA ASN A 84 -7.13 -2.66 -12.44
C ASN A 84 -7.10 -4.18 -12.66
N THR A 85 -8.26 -4.81 -12.76
CA THR A 85 -8.36 -6.26 -12.94
C THR A 85 -7.86 -6.78 -14.30
N MET A 86 -7.62 -5.88 -15.26
CA MET A 86 -7.21 -6.22 -16.63
C MET A 86 -5.79 -5.76 -16.97
N LYS A 87 -5.21 -4.88 -16.16
CA LYS A 87 -3.93 -4.23 -16.46
C LYS A 87 -3.01 -4.20 -15.25
N LEU A 88 -1.75 -4.52 -15.50
CA LEU A 88 -0.64 -4.41 -14.55
C LEU A 88 0.42 -3.47 -15.10
N ILE A 89 1.19 -2.86 -14.21
CA ILE A 89 2.43 -2.19 -14.55
C ILE A 89 3.58 -2.90 -13.83
N VAL A 90 4.65 -3.14 -14.54
CA VAL A 90 5.91 -3.68 -14.01
C VAL A 90 7.03 -2.69 -14.27
N PHE A 91 7.95 -2.60 -13.33
CA PHE A 91 9.07 -1.68 -13.40
C PHE A 91 10.38 -2.41 -13.09
N SER A 92 11.40 -2.13 -13.88
CA SER A 92 12.78 -2.53 -13.66
C SER A 92 13.63 -1.30 -13.41
N GLU A 93 14.08 -1.16 -12.18
CA GLU A 93 15.00 -0.08 -11.79
C GLU A 93 16.35 -0.20 -12.50
N GLU A 94 16.85 -1.43 -12.67
CA GLU A 94 18.12 -1.69 -13.36
C GLU A 94 18.08 -1.26 -14.84
N GLN A 95 16.97 -1.55 -15.53
CA GLN A 95 16.78 -1.22 -16.93
C GLN A 95 16.18 0.17 -17.16
N GLN A 96 15.76 0.86 -16.09
CA GLN A 96 15.02 2.14 -16.16
C GLN A 96 13.81 2.06 -17.09
N LEU A 97 13.12 0.90 -17.06
CA LEU A 97 12.08 0.52 -17.99
C LEU A 97 10.82 0.13 -17.23
N PHE A 98 9.67 0.60 -17.67
CA PHE A 98 8.39 0.04 -17.22
C PHE A 98 7.52 -0.38 -18.39
N CYS A 99 6.70 -1.42 -18.15
CA CYS A 99 5.87 -2.02 -19.17
C CYS A 99 4.47 -2.29 -18.63
N PHE A 100 3.51 -2.30 -19.55
CA PHE A 100 2.14 -2.68 -19.26
C PHE A 100 1.90 -4.13 -19.67
N LEU A 101 1.30 -4.89 -18.75
CA LEU A 101 0.88 -6.26 -18.99
C LEU A 101 -0.64 -6.34 -18.91
N ASP A 102 -1.22 -7.18 -19.73
CA ASP A 102 -2.63 -7.54 -19.63
C ASP A 102 -2.88 -8.55 -18.47
N ASN A 103 -4.11 -8.93 -18.29
CA ASN A 103 -4.51 -9.88 -17.24
C ASN A 103 -4.03 -11.33 -17.48
N THR A 104 -3.43 -11.62 -18.64
CA THR A 104 -2.75 -12.89 -18.95
C THR A 104 -1.24 -12.78 -18.81
N LEU A 105 -0.74 -11.62 -18.31
CA LEU A 105 0.67 -11.29 -18.10
C LEU A 105 1.46 -11.07 -19.40
N THR A 106 0.77 -10.80 -20.50
CA THR A 106 1.38 -10.51 -21.80
C THR A 106 1.57 -9.00 -21.96
N PRO A 107 2.76 -8.53 -22.37
CA PRO A 107 2.95 -7.12 -22.75
C PRO A 107 2.01 -6.75 -23.90
N TYR A 108 1.27 -5.65 -23.78
CA TYR A 108 0.31 -5.22 -24.79
C TYR A 108 0.59 -3.83 -25.38
N GLU A 109 1.51 -3.09 -24.80
CA GLU A 109 2.00 -1.80 -25.28
C GLU A 109 3.54 -1.81 -25.33
N THR A 110 4.13 -0.85 -26.05
CA THR A 110 5.57 -0.65 -26.01
C THR A 110 5.97 -0.23 -24.59
N CYS A 111 7.01 -0.84 -24.07
CA CYS A 111 7.58 -0.43 -22.80
C CYS A 111 8.10 1.01 -22.88
N VAL A 112 8.02 1.73 -21.79
CA VAL A 112 8.51 3.11 -21.70
C VAL A 112 9.91 3.08 -21.12
N ASP A 113 10.87 3.58 -21.92
CA ASP A 113 12.24 3.81 -21.48
C ASP A 113 12.33 5.19 -20.83
N LEU A 114 12.67 5.21 -19.54
CA LEU A 114 12.76 6.45 -18.77
C LEU A 114 13.97 7.30 -19.17
N ILE A 115 14.99 6.69 -19.76
CA ILE A 115 16.17 7.41 -20.28
C ILE A 115 15.77 8.31 -21.44
N ASP A 116 14.84 7.88 -22.29
CA ASP A 116 14.28 8.69 -23.39
C ASP A 116 13.55 9.95 -22.86
N HIS A 117 13.11 9.92 -21.60
CA HIS A 117 12.49 11.04 -20.90
C HIS A 117 13.48 11.83 -20.03
N SER A 118 14.80 11.63 -20.23
CA SER A 118 15.87 12.27 -19.42
C SER A 118 15.82 11.92 -17.92
N ILE A 119 15.26 10.75 -17.58
CA ILE A 119 15.19 10.22 -16.21
C ILE A 119 16.12 9.02 -16.13
N GLY A 120 17.27 9.19 -15.50
CA GLY A 120 18.31 8.15 -15.43
C GLY A 120 18.38 7.38 -14.12
N ASN A 121 17.63 7.78 -13.09
CA ASN A 121 17.66 7.12 -11.77
C ASN A 121 16.28 7.08 -11.11
N ALA A 122 15.31 6.58 -11.84
CA ALA A 122 13.99 6.31 -11.27
C ALA A 122 14.06 5.12 -10.30
N THR A 123 13.55 5.32 -9.08
CA THR A 123 13.50 4.27 -8.05
C THR A 123 12.08 3.91 -7.64
N LYS A 124 11.12 4.80 -7.89
CA LYS A 124 9.69 4.55 -7.63
C LYS A 124 8.83 5.05 -8.79
N ILE A 125 7.78 4.30 -9.05
CA ILE A 125 6.70 4.70 -9.96
C ILE A 125 5.37 4.57 -9.23
N ALA A 126 4.41 5.42 -9.55
CA ALA A 126 3.02 5.29 -9.10
C ALA A 126 2.07 5.67 -10.23
N ILE A 127 0.97 4.91 -10.32
CA ILE A 127 -0.10 5.19 -11.28
C ILE A 127 -0.80 6.46 -10.83
N SER A 128 -1.05 7.39 -11.78
CA SER A 128 -1.83 8.59 -11.50
C SER A 128 -3.32 8.34 -11.70
N SER A 129 -4.16 9.03 -10.92
CA SER A 129 -5.60 9.11 -11.14
C SER A 129 -5.95 9.86 -12.43
N GLN A 130 -5.01 10.66 -12.97
CA GLN A 130 -5.15 11.28 -14.28
C GLN A 130 -4.95 10.21 -15.37
N PRO A 131 -5.85 10.11 -16.36
CA PRO A 131 -5.77 9.09 -17.39
C PRO A 131 -4.43 9.09 -18.14
N ASN A 132 -3.86 7.91 -18.30
CA ASN A 132 -2.60 7.67 -19.03
C ASN A 132 -1.39 8.43 -18.48
N LYS A 133 -1.41 8.79 -17.20
CA LYS A 133 -0.28 9.41 -16.51
C LYS A 133 0.21 8.57 -15.33
N PHE A 134 1.48 8.77 -14.98
CA PHE A 134 2.13 8.13 -13.85
C PHE A 134 3.25 9.01 -13.32
N TRP A 135 3.41 8.92 -12.00
CA TRP A 135 4.50 9.58 -11.28
C TRP A 135 5.75 8.72 -11.32
N VAL A 136 6.89 9.37 -11.52
CA VAL A 136 8.21 8.77 -11.43
C VAL A 136 9.05 9.58 -10.47
N TYR A 137 9.67 8.92 -9.49
CA TYR A 137 10.62 9.54 -8.59
C TYR A 137 12.04 9.30 -9.07
N ASP A 138 12.72 10.36 -9.56
CA ASP A 138 14.14 10.40 -9.86
C ASP A 138 14.91 10.71 -8.58
N GLN A 139 15.52 9.70 -8.00
CA GLN A 139 16.21 9.82 -6.72
C GLN A 139 17.50 10.65 -6.85
N LEU A 140 18.26 10.50 -7.94
CA LEU A 140 19.52 11.20 -8.13
C LEU A 140 19.32 12.71 -8.20
N ASN A 141 18.33 13.13 -8.97
CA ASN A 141 18.01 14.55 -9.17
C ASN A 141 17.04 15.08 -8.12
N SER A 142 16.52 14.19 -7.25
CA SER A 142 15.52 14.53 -6.21
C SER A 142 14.29 15.24 -6.81
N ARG A 143 13.72 14.64 -7.87
CA ARG A 143 12.61 15.18 -8.64
C ARG A 143 11.47 14.17 -8.74
N LEU A 144 10.26 14.69 -8.86
CA LEU A 144 9.10 13.93 -9.30
C LEU A 144 8.73 14.37 -10.71
N HIS A 145 8.47 13.40 -11.57
CA HIS A 145 7.99 13.62 -12.93
C HIS A 145 6.60 13.02 -13.06
N LEU A 146 5.66 13.78 -13.59
CA LEU A 146 4.37 13.26 -14.02
C LEU A 146 4.42 13.07 -15.54
N LEU A 147 4.63 11.84 -15.96
CA LEU A 147 4.74 11.48 -17.37
C LEU A 147 3.38 11.14 -17.97
N SER A 148 3.21 11.40 -19.26
CA SER A 148 2.05 11.01 -20.05
C SER A 148 2.43 9.98 -21.10
N LEU A 149 1.62 8.92 -21.24
CA LEU A 149 1.80 7.93 -22.32
C LEU A 149 1.43 8.45 -23.72
N ILE A 150 0.62 9.50 -23.77
CA ILE A 150 0.08 10.03 -25.04
C ILE A 150 0.91 11.21 -25.53
N GLN A 151 1.51 11.96 -24.63
CA GLN A 151 2.31 13.14 -24.93
C GLN A 151 3.77 12.84 -24.67
N THR A 152 4.64 13.09 -25.64
CA THR A 152 6.09 12.93 -25.51
C THR A 152 6.73 13.98 -24.60
N GLU A 153 6.01 15.05 -24.28
CA GLU A 153 6.47 16.08 -23.36
C GLU A 153 6.13 15.72 -21.91
N GLN A 154 7.00 16.10 -20.98
CA GLN A 154 6.73 15.96 -19.54
C GLN A 154 5.49 16.79 -19.19
N ALA A 155 4.51 16.15 -18.57
CA ALA A 155 3.30 16.84 -18.18
C ALA A 155 3.55 17.79 -17.00
N GLN A 156 4.44 17.42 -16.07
CA GLN A 156 4.76 18.20 -14.88
C GLN A 156 6.05 17.68 -14.24
N GLU A 157 6.80 18.59 -13.63
CA GLU A 157 7.99 18.28 -12.84
C GLU A 157 7.96 19.01 -11.50
N VAL A 158 8.34 18.31 -10.42
CA VAL A 158 8.50 18.88 -9.09
C VAL A 158 9.99 18.78 -8.72
N GLU A 159 10.63 19.93 -8.69
CA GLU A 159 12.05 20.02 -8.40
C GLU A 159 12.34 20.10 -6.90
N ASN A 160 13.59 19.77 -6.54
CA ASN A 160 14.09 19.92 -5.17
C ASN A 160 13.23 19.25 -4.10
N LEU A 161 12.76 18.05 -4.37
CA LEU A 161 11.92 17.27 -3.45
C LEU A 161 12.64 17.09 -2.09
N LYS A 162 13.96 16.86 -2.11
CA LYS A 162 14.78 16.78 -0.89
C LYS A 162 14.68 18.02 -0.04
N GLY A 163 14.78 19.21 -0.64
CA GLY A 163 14.68 20.48 0.09
C GLY A 163 13.26 20.70 0.64
N MET A 164 12.22 20.34 -0.13
CA MET A 164 10.83 20.49 0.26
C MET A 164 10.44 19.56 1.41
N LEU A 165 10.85 18.28 1.35
CA LEU A 165 10.46 17.27 2.32
C LEU A 165 11.47 17.05 3.45
N ASN A 166 12.68 17.61 3.30
CA ASN A 166 13.84 17.30 4.14
C ASN A 166 14.10 15.77 4.24
N SER A 167 13.81 15.05 3.16
CA SER A 167 13.99 13.61 3.02
C SER A 167 14.52 13.25 1.63
N ILE A 168 15.24 12.12 1.56
CA ILE A 168 15.76 11.54 0.31
C ILE A 168 15.48 10.07 0.16
N GLN A 169 14.87 9.45 1.17
CA GLN A 169 14.65 8.00 1.21
C GLN A 169 13.17 7.66 1.05
N ILE A 170 12.64 7.92 -0.14
CA ILE A 170 11.26 7.54 -0.44
C ILE A 170 11.20 6.01 -0.61
N SER A 171 10.55 5.35 0.33
CA SER A 171 10.37 3.90 0.34
C SER A 171 9.16 3.44 -0.47
N ASN A 172 8.05 4.20 -0.41
CA ASN A 172 6.84 3.93 -1.17
C ASN A 172 6.27 5.20 -1.79
N MET A 173 5.54 5.02 -2.90
CA MET A 173 4.85 6.09 -3.59
C MET A 173 3.51 5.56 -4.11
N ILE A 174 2.42 6.23 -3.76
CA ILE A 174 1.04 5.86 -4.16
C ILE A 174 0.29 7.15 -4.44
N GLU A 175 -0.45 7.22 -5.55
CA GLU A 175 -1.45 8.25 -5.76
C GLU A 175 -2.85 7.68 -5.54
N GLN A 176 -3.66 8.39 -4.78
CA GLN A 176 -5.06 8.09 -4.54
C GLN A 176 -5.84 9.39 -4.32
N ASN A 177 -7.04 9.49 -4.90
CA ASN A 177 -7.94 10.65 -4.73
C ASN A 177 -7.32 12.00 -5.12
N GLY A 178 -6.37 12.02 -6.08
CA GLY A 178 -5.67 13.23 -6.52
C GLY A 178 -4.56 13.70 -5.56
N PHE A 179 -4.18 12.87 -4.59
CA PHE A 179 -3.07 13.12 -3.69
C PHE A 179 -1.98 12.06 -3.87
N LEU A 180 -0.73 12.51 -3.92
CA LEU A 180 0.44 11.67 -3.98
C LEU A 180 1.01 11.49 -2.56
N TYR A 181 1.04 10.25 -2.09
CA TYR A 181 1.57 9.85 -0.79
C TYR A 181 2.98 9.31 -0.97
N LEU A 182 3.94 9.97 -0.35
CA LEU A 182 5.35 9.56 -0.33
C LEU A 182 5.70 9.11 1.08
N THR A 183 6.22 7.89 1.21
CA THR A 183 6.58 7.34 2.51
C THR A 183 8.09 7.38 2.70
N ASP A 184 8.51 7.94 3.82
CA ASP A 184 9.87 7.82 4.36
C ASP A 184 9.80 7.00 5.65
N THR A 185 10.65 5.97 5.76
CA THR A 185 10.60 5.03 6.89
C THR A 185 10.89 5.67 8.25
N LEU A 186 11.58 6.82 8.28
CA LEU A 186 11.98 7.51 9.50
C LEU A 186 11.10 8.72 9.81
N GLN A 187 10.55 9.37 8.78
CA GLN A 187 9.81 10.62 8.92
C GLN A 187 8.30 10.45 8.81
N GLY A 188 7.83 9.36 8.19
CA GLY A 188 6.42 9.05 8.00
C GLY A 188 5.93 9.28 6.58
N VAL A 189 4.81 9.95 6.41
CA VAL A 189 4.15 10.13 5.11
C VAL A 189 4.04 11.60 4.77
N PHE A 190 4.49 11.97 3.59
CA PHE A 190 4.26 13.28 2.99
C PHE A 190 3.11 13.17 1.99
N VAL A 191 2.20 14.12 2.03
CA VAL A 191 1.04 14.17 1.13
C VAL A 191 1.18 15.38 0.25
N LEU A 192 1.28 15.15 -1.06
CA LEU A 192 1.35 16.19 -2.07
C LEU A 192 0.02 16.24 -2.83
N ASP A 193 -0.38 17.43 -3.27
CA ASP A 193 -1.50 17.59 -4.17
C ASP A 193 -1.15 17.17 -5.61
N MET A 194 -2.12 17.24 -6.50
CA MET A 194 -1.93 16.90 -7.92
C MET A 194 -0.94 17.81 -8.65
N TYR A 195 -0.56 18.94 -8.05
CA TYR A 195 0.43 19.87 -8.57
C TYR A 195 1.83 19.65 -7.97
N GLY A 196 1.94 18.70 -7.04
CA GLY A 196 3.19 18.38 -6.35
C GLY A 196 3.52 19.30 -5.17
N SER A 197 2.57 20.12 -4.71
CA SER A 197 2.75 20.94 -3.51
C SER A 197 2.52 20.11 -2.26
N LEU A 198 3.39 20.26 -1.25
CA LEU A 198 3.22 19.59 0.04
C LEU A 198 2.00 20.20 0.78
N VAL A 199 0.97 19.38 1.00
CA VAL A 199 -0.28 19.81 1.68
C VAL A 199 -0.41 19.25 3.08
N ASN A 200 0.24 18.10 3.38
CA ASN A 200 0.19 17.50 4.70
C ASN A 200 1.42 16.63 4.96
N SER A 201 1.72 16.39 6.22
CA SER A 201 2.70 15.40 6.64
C SER A 201 2.24 14.65 7.90
N ILE A 202 2.25 13.32 7.83
CA ILE A 202 1.89 12.42 8.93
C ILE A 202 3.19 11.93 9.55
N LYS A 203 3.57 12.51 10.70
CA LYS A 203 4.81 12.16 11.39
C LYS A 203 4.65 10.82 12.10
N LYS A 204 5.24 9.79 11.54
CA LYS A 204 5.31 8.43 12.10
C LYS A 204 6.70 7.87 11.84
N SER A 205 7.30 7.30 12.86
CA SER A 205 8.55 6.55 12.68
C SER A 205 8.26 5.08 12.37
N THR A 206 9.16 4.44 11.64
CA THR A 206 9.07 3.00 11.34
C THR A 206 7.86 2.58 10.49
N VAL A 207 7.48 3.41 9.49
CA VAL A 207 6.47 3.04 8.51
C VAL A 207 7.10 2.16 7.43
N PHE A 208 6.72 0.87 7.38
CA PHE A 208 7.24 -0.11 6.43
C PHE A 208 6.40 -0.19 5.14
N GLY A 209 5.13 0.20 5.21
CA GLY A 209 4.24 0.15 4.05
C GLY A 209 3.04 1.06 4.21
N ILE A 210 2.48 1.46 3.07
CA ILE A 210 1.29 2.29 2.99
C ILE A 210 0.31 1.70 1.99
N GLN A 211 -0.97 1.78 2.32
CA GLN A 211 -2.09 1.62 1.40
C GLN A 211 -3.06 2.77 1.63
N VAL A 212 -3.71 3.22 0.57
CA VAL A 212 -4.69 4.31 0.64
C VAL A 212 -5.92 3.88 -0.15
N ASP A 213 -7.09 4.07 0.42
CA ASP A 213 -8.36 3.95 -0.29
C ASP A 213 -9.14 5.29 -0.25
N PHE A 214 -10.42 5.28 -0.57
CA PHE A 214 -11.21 6.51 -0.64
C PHE A 214 -11.45 7.16 0.73
N GLU A 215 -11.39 6.38 1.80
CA GLU A 215 -11.77 6.81 3.15
C GLU A 215 -10.58 6.86 4.10
N ASN A 216 -9.56 6.01 3.87
CA ASN A 216 -8.53 5.79 4.88
C ASN A 216 -7.12 5.68 4.30
N ILE A 217 -6.15 6.06 5.13
CA ILE A 217 -4.74 5.70 4.99
C ILE A 217 -4.46 4.55 5.95
N TYR A 218 -3.78 3.52 5.46
CA TYR A 218 -3.34 2.37 6.23
C TYR A 218 -1.82 2.34 6.27
N LEU A 219 -1.25 2.41 7.45
CA LEU A 219 0.20 2.39 7.67
C LEU A 219 0.61 1.11 8.38
N LEU A 220 1.55 0.37 7.81
CA LEU A 220 2.18 -0.76 8.48
C LEU A 220 3.31 -0.24 9.36
N GLU A 221 3.17 -0.41 10.67
CA GLU A 221 4.14 -0.03 11.70
C GLU A 221 4.51 -1.26 12.53
N ALA A 222 5.66 -1.88 12.29
CA ALA A 222 6.10 -3.10 13.00
C ALA A 222 4.98 -4.18 13.06
N GLU A 223 4.38 -4.38 14.22
CA GLU A 223 3.34 -5.40 14.46
C GLU A 223 1.91 -4.86 14.35
N ASN A 224 1.72 -3.62 13.88
CA ASN A 224 0.42 -2.98 13.84
C ASN A 224 0.12 -2.35 12.49
N ILE A 225 -1.18 -2.21 12.20
CA ILE A 225 -1.69 -1.30 11.17
C ILE A 225 -2.34 -0.12 11.87
N THR A 226 -1.86 1.07 11.56
CA THR A 226 -2.54 2.31 11.91
C THR A 226 -3.45 2.72 10.76
N ILE A 227 -4.73 2.87 11.04
CA ILE A 227 -5.75 3.33 10.10
C ILE A 227 -6.07 4.78 10.44
N ILE A 228 -5.95 5.66 9.47
CA ILE A 228 -6.23 7.09 9.61
C ILE A 228 -7.38 7.42 8.67
N ASP A 229 -8.49 7.85 9.24
CA ASP A 229 -9.66 8.33 8.51
C ASP A 229 -9.34 9.67 7.84
N LEU A 230 -9.55 9.77 6.53
CA LEU A 230 -9.19 10.94 5.74
C LEU A 230 -10.10 12.16 5.98
N GLU A 231 -11.33 11.95 6.44
CA GLU A 231 -12.28 13.02 6.72
C GLU A 231 -12.09 13.59 8.13
N THR A 232 -12.00 12.70 9.12
CA THR A 232 -11.96 13.07 10.54
C THR A 232 -10.56 13.20 11.12
N ASN A 233 -9.54 12.66 10.43
CA ASN A 233 -8.18 12.48 10.91
C ASN A 233 -8.08 11.63 12.20
N GLN A 234 -9.10 10.84 12.51
CA GLN A 234 -9.06 9.92 13.63
C GLN A 234 -8.15 8.74 13.33
N GLU A 235 -7.36 8.35 14.31
CA GLU A 235 -6.45 7.21 14.19
C GLU A 235 -6.99 6.01 14.99
N MET A 236 -6.97 4.84 14.36
CA MET A 236 -7.22 3.56 15.00
C MET A 236 -6.02 2.63 14.77
N LYS A 237 -5.55 1.99 15.83
CA LYS A 237 -4.43 1.06 15.76
C LYS A 237 -4.91 -0.36 15.99
N ILE A 238 -4.54 -1.27 15.09
CA ILE A 238 -4.93 -2.68 15.11
C ILE A 238 -3.66 -3.54 15.04
N GLU A 239 -3.54 -4.52 15.93
CA GLU A 239 -2.44 -5.49 15.88
C GLU A 239 -2.55 -6.36 14.62
N CYS A 240 -1.42 -6.64 13.97
CA CYS A 240 -1.36 -7.54 12.82
C CYS A 240 -1.72 -8.97 13.26
N PRO A 241 -2.43 -9.75 12.41
CA PRO A 241 -2.85 -11.11 12.78
C PRO A 241 -1.70 -12.12 12.81
N ILE A 242 -0.54 -11.75 12.31
CA ILE A 242 0.69 -12.58 12.28
C ILE A 242 1.90 -11.72 12.62
N LYS A 243 2.97 -12.37 13.09
CA LYS A 243 4.25 -11.73 13.40
C LYS A 243 5.13 -11.62 12.16
N ASP A 244 6.19 -10.81 12.27
CA ASP A 244 7.22 -10.65 11.23
C ASP A 244 6.65 -10.18 9.87
N VAL A 245 5.62 -9.35 9.91
CA VAL A 245 5.04 -8.75 8.72
C VAL A 245 6.02 -7.73 8.13
N ILE A 246 6.39 -7.91 6.86
CA ILE A 246 7.29 -7.02 6.14
C ILE A 246 6.57 -6.13 5.12
N GLU A 247 5.43 -6.59 4.63
CA GLU A 247 4.58 -5.84 3.70
C GLU A 247 3.12 -6.20 3.90
N PHE A 248 2.25 -5.30 3.50
CA PHE A 248 0.83 -5.60 3.39
C PHE A 248 0.22 -5.00 2.12
N ARG A 249 -0.90 -5.57 1.71
CA ARG A 249 -1.78 -5.05 0.67
C ARG A 249 -3.21 -5.14 1.15
N LYS A 250 -4.07 -4.27 0.62
CA LYS A 250 -5.49 -4.28 0.92
C LYS A 250 -6.27 -4.11 -0.39
N ASN A 251 -7.35 -4.86 -0.53
CA ASN A 251 -8.41 -4.54 -1.47
C ASN A 251 -9.68 -4.17 -0.69
N SER A 252 -10.82 -4.00 -1.38
CA SER A 252 -12.07 -3.59 -0.73
C SER A 252 -12.53 -4.51 0.41
N GLN A 253 -12.17 -5.80 0.38
CA GLN A 253 -12.71 -6.82 1.29
C GLN A 253 -11.68 -7.46 2.22
N TYR A 254 -10.41 -7.53 1.80
CA TYR A 254 -9.40 -8.35 2.44
C TYR A 254 -8.10 -7.59 2.65
N TYR A 255 -7.40 -8.01 3.70
CA TYR A 255 -6.04 -7.63 4.02
C TYR A 255 -5.11 -8.80 3.71
N TYR A 256 -3.97 -8.52 3.14
CA TYR A 256 -2.96 -9.49 2.78
C TYR A 256 -1.66 -9.10 3.47
N PHE A 257 -1.14 -9.98 4.30
CA PHE A 257 0.08 -9.76 5.06
C PHE A 257 1.16 -10.68 4.53
N ARG A 258 2.31 -10.11 4.21
CA ARG A 258 3.48 -10.83 3.75
C ARG A 258 4.52 -10.93 4.85
N THR A 259 5.05 -12.14 5.05
CA THR A 259 6.28 -12.44 5.76
C THR A 259 7.39 -12.80 4.76
N ASN A 260 8.54 -13.29 5.23
CA ASN A 260 9.61 -13.76 4.37
C ASN A 260 9.26 -15.04 3.57
N THR A 261 8.26 -15.80 4.01
CA THR A 261 7.98 -17.14 3.48
C THR A 261 6.55 -17.32 2.96
N GLU A 262 5.64 -16.43 3.33
CA GLU A 262 4.22 -16.56 2.98
C GLU A 262 3.49 -15.22 2.88
N ILE A 263 2.39 -15.24 2.12
CA ILE A 263 1.36 -14.21 2.13
C ILE A 263 0.11 -14.81 2.71
N LYS A 264 -0.46 -14.21 3.74
CA LYS A 264 -1.74 -14.61 4.34
C LYS A 264 -2.83 -13.60 4.07
N LYS A 265 -4.00 -14.10 3.70
CA LYS A 265 -5.20 -13.33 3.41
C LYS A 265 -6.15 -13.38 4.60
N TYR A 266 -6.57 -12.20 5.07
CA TYR A 266 -7.47 -12.05 6.20
C TYR A 266 -8.69 -11.18 5.86
N LYS A 267 -9.78 -11.45 6.55
CA LYS A 267 -10.92 -10.55 6.65
C LYS A 267 -10.99 -9.99 8.07
N LEU A 268 -11.14 -8.68 8.17
CA LEU A 268 -11.38 -8.02 9.47
C LEU A 268 -12.88 -8.03 9.73
N LEU A 269 -13.28 -8.55 10.90
CA LEU A 269 -14.67 -8.65 11.34
C LEU A 269 -14.86 -7.81 12.59
N PHE A 270 -16.01 -7.15 12.68
CA PHE A 270 -16.47 -6.51 13.90
C PHE A 270 -17.29 -7.55 14.70
N ASN A 271 -16.82 -7.90 15.87
CA ASN A 271 -17.57 -8.73 16.78
C ASN A 271 -18.56 -7.81 17.53
N LYS A 272 -19.85 -7.99 17.24
CA LYS A 272 -20.94 -7.27 17.92
C LYS A 272 -21.28 -7.92 19.24
#